data_8ceb23ae3b601941d5d88c0a4bbaebea
#
_entry.id   8ceb23ae3b601941d5d88c0a4bbaebea
#
_cell.length_a   1.000
_cell.length_b   1.000
_cell.length_c   1.000
_cell.angle_alpha   90.00
_cell.angle_beta   90.00
_cell.angle_gamma   90.00
#
_symmetry.space_group_name_H-M   'P 1'
#
loop_
_entity.id
_entity.type
_entity.pdbx_description
1 polymer ?
#
loop_
_entity_poly.entity_id
_entity_poly.type
_entity_poly.pdbx_seq_one_letter_code
_entity_poly.pdbx_strand_id
1 'polypeptide(L)'
;GKPLAYMSGNLLSSMRTGAMPGLAAKLLARDDSKVLTLVGPGVICRSSLRAIMSQRFDIDTIKIKGSSPTSANAIKMKEYIEENYPQVKNIVLCRDMEEALKDADIITEAVSCKEGEWPEYKREWLKPGALVISTSTFNMEHKSIVDLKKVIDNYGMYENYAEEDNVGYDENGNRLHTGCMGEDFVYMVQDGLIERDSLTTFGEIIRGKKPGRESDDEIILVSIEGMPTEDVAWAYECYTYALVHDIGTKLKVWDRPYAF
;
A
#
# COMPACT_ATOMS: atom_id res chain seq x y z
N GLY A 1 30.16 0.83 11.64
CA GLY A 1 30.04 -0.56 11.18
C GLY A 1 29.79 -1.59 12.29
N LYS A 2 29.62 -1.15 13.55
CA LYS A 2 29.30 -2.09 14.64
C LYS A 2 27.85 -2.58 14.51
N PRO A 3 27.59 -3.91 14.44
CA PRO A 3 26.24 -4.43 14.47
C PRO A 3 25.53 -4.07 15.78
N LEU A 4 24.30 -3.59 15.68
CA LEU A 4 23.49 -3.20 16.86
C LEU A 4 22.55 -4.33 17.30
N ALA A 5 21.90 -5.00 16.35
CA ALA A 5 20.97 -6.06 16.63
C ALA A 5 20.86 -7.04 15.45
N TYR A 6 20.46 -8.26 15.75
CA TYR A 6 19.95 -9.25 14.80
C TYR A 6 18.55 -9.64 15.24
N MET A 7 17.57 -9.51 14.36
CA MET A 7 16.16 -9.74 14.68
C MET A 7 15.40 -10.36 13.49
N SER A 8 14.26 -11.00 13.79
CA SER A 8 13.42 -11.57 12.73
C SER A 8 12.80 -10.49 11.87
N GLY A 9 12.93 -10.62 10.54
CA GLY A 9 12.36 -9.70 9.56
C GLY A 9 10.87 -9.89 9.28
N ASN A 10 10.26 -11.04 9.61
CA ASN A 10 8.88 -11.34 9.22
C ASN A 10 7.85 -10.35 9.76
N LEU A 11 7.87 -10.11 11.07
CA LEU A 11 6.97 -9.14 11.69
C LEU A 11 7.34 -7.71 11.28
N LEU A 12 8.63 -7.42 11.25
CA LEU A 12 9.15 -6.12 10.90
C LEU A 12 8.68 -5.72 9.50
N SER A 13 8.92 -6.55 8.49
CA SER A 13 8.52 -6.30 7.10
C SER A 13 6.99 -6.13 6.97
N SER A 14 6.20 -7.00 7.59
CA SER A 14 4.73 -6.88 7.49
C SER A 14 4.19 -5.62 8.16
N MET A 15 4.78 -5.20 9.28
CA MET A 15 4.33 -4.02 10.03
C MET A 15 4.72 -2.72 9.34
N ARG A 16 5.97 -2.59 8.82
CA ARG A 16 6.39 -1.37 8.11
C ARG A 16 5.61 -1.21 6.79
N THR A 17 5.39 -2.32 6.05
CA THR A 17 4.61 -2.28 4.82
C THR A 17 3.16 -1.86 5.09
N GLY A 18 2.54 -2.45 6.12
CA GLY A 18 1.17 -2.09 6.51
C GLY A 18 1.02 -0.68 7.10
N ALA A 19 2.09 -0.09 7.64
CA ALA A 19 2.05 1.27 8.20
C ALA A 19 1.83 2.34 7.11
N MET A 20 2.36 2.14 5.92
CA MET A 20 2.26 3.09 4.81
C MET A 20 0.81 3.29 4.31
N PRO A 21 -0.04 2.25 4.14
CA PRO A 21 -1.47 2.44 3.91
C PRO A 21 -2.18 3.25 5.02
N GLY A 22 -1.76 3.09 6.28
CA GLY A 22 -2.25 3.92 7.38
C GLY A 22 -1.89 5.39 7.21
N LEU A 23 -0.65 5.67 6.80
CA LEU A 23 -0.18 7.03 6.48
C LEU A 23 -0.95 7.61 5.29
N ALA A 24 -1.15 6.82 4.23
CA ALA A 24 -1.96 7.23 3.07
C ALA A 24 -3.39 7.58 3.48
N ALA A 25 -4.04 6.74 4.28
CA ALA A 25 -5.38 7.00 4.79
C ALA A 25 -5.46 8.27 5.66
N LYS A 26 -4.43 8.52 6.49
CA LYS A 26 -4.34 9.73 7.31
C LYS A 26 -4.26 11.01 6.47
N LEU A 27 -3.47 10.99 5.40
CA LEU A 27 -3.14 12.18 4.61
C LEU A 27 -4.13 12.43 3.47
N LEU A 28 -4.77 11.37 2.94
CA LEU A 28 -5.45 11.40 1.64
C LEU A 28 -6.89 10.91 1.68
N ALA A 29 -7.33 10.18 2.72
CA ALA A 29 -8.73 9.79 2.81
C ALA A 29 -9.63 10.99 3.12
N ARG A 30 -10.88 10.93 2.67
CA ARG A 30 -11.92 11.88 3.04
C ARG A 30 -12.25 11.73 4.53
N ASP A 31 -12.61 12.82 5.18
CA ASP A 31 -12.96 12.80 6.60
C ASP A 31 -14.22 11.98 6.90
N ASP A 32 -15.15 11.91 5.97
CA ASP A 32 -16.41 11.16 6.05
C ASP A 32 -16.33 9.70 5.58
N SER A 33 -15.13 9.17 5.32
CA SER A 33 -14.93 7.79 4.88
C SER A 33 -15.51 6.77 5.86
N LYS A 34 -16.36 5.85 5.36
CA LYS A 34 -17.05 4.81 6.14
C LYS A 34 -16.80 3.40 5.64
N VAL A 35 -16.45 3.24 4.36
CA VAL A 35 -16.31 1.94 3.70
C VAL A 35 -14.86 1.68 3.36
N LEU A 36 -14.27 0.67 3.98
CA LEU A 36 -12.92 0.17 3.68
C LEU A 36 -12.99 -1.15 2.91
N THR A 37 -12.30 -1.23 1.80
CA THR A 37 -12.13 -2.48 1.06
C THR A 37 -10.73 -3.04 1.23
N LEU A 38 -10.65 -4.33 1.54
CA LEU A 38 -9.43 -5.12 1.71
C LEU A 38 -9.31 -6.10 0.53
N VAL A 39 -8.35 -5.90 -0.36
CA VAL A 39 -8.08 -6.80 -1.49
C VAL A 39 -6.80 -7.59 -1.21
N GLY A 40 -6.88 -8.92 -1.27
CA GLY A 40 -5.78 -9.82 -0.88
C GLY A 40 -5.63 -9.94 0.64
N PRO A 41 -6.57 -10.58 1.37
CA PRO A 41 -6.64 -10.58 2.84
C PRO A 41 -5.56 -11.45 3.49
N GLY A 42 -4.29 -11.18 3.17
CA GLY A 42 -3.08 -11.78 3.73
C GLY A 42 -2.52 -11.02 4.92
N VAL A 43 -1.24 -11.30 5.23
CA VAL A 43 -0.52 -10.71 6.37
C VAL A 43 -0.34 -9.20 6.21
N ILE A 44 0.07 -8.75 5.02
CA ILE A 44 0.25 -7.32 4.73
C ILE A 44 -1.09 -6.58 4.83
N CYS A 45 -2.14 -7.12 4.19
CA CYS A 45 -3.46 -6.53 4.25
C CYS A 45 -4.00 -6.42 5.69
N ARG A 46 -3.69 -7.39 6.58
CA ARG A 46 -4.03 -7.29 8.01
C ARG A 46 -3.26 -6.18 8.72
N SER A 47 -1.99 -6.01 8.42
CA SER A 47 -1.20 -4.91 8.97
C SER A 47 -1.70 -3.55 8.45
N SER A 48 -2.08 -3.47 7.17
CA SER A 48 -2.73 -2.29 6.57
C SER A 48 -4.04 -1.96 7.27
N LEU A 49 -4.90 -2.97 7.50
CA LEU A 49 -6.15 -2.80 8.25
C LEU A 49 -5.88 -2.17 9.62
N ARG A 50 -4.93 -2.72 10.39
CA ARG A 50 -4.58 -2.20 11.72
C ARG A 50 -4.15 -0.74 11.66
N ALA A 51 -3.29 -0.39 10.72
CA ALA A 51 -2.79 0.97 10.53
C ALA A 51 -3.90 1.93 10.09
N ILE A 52 -4.73 1.55 9.12
CA ILE A 52 -5.85 2.37 8.64
C ILE A 52 -6.87 2.59 9.78
N MET A 53 -7.27 1.53 10.50
CA MET A 53 -8.24 1.63 11.59
C MET A 53 -7.72 2.46 12.76
N SER A 54 -6.40 2.56 12.97
CA SER A 54 -5.81 3.46 13.96
C SER A 54 -5.92 4.95 13.59
N GLN A 55 -6.11 5.25 12.30
CA GLN A 55 -6.28 6.61 11.77
C GLN A 55 -7.75 6.95 11.49
N ARG A 56 -8.58 5.94 11.24
CA ARG A 56 -9.97 6.05 10.77
C ARG A 56 -10.89 5.11 11.55
N PHE A 57 -11.13 5.39 12.84
CA PHE A 57 -12.00 4.51 13.68
C PHE A 57 -13.48 4.69 13.41
N ASP A 58 -13.88 5.57 12.55
CA ASP A 58 -15.25 5.77 12.11
C ASP A 58 -15.66 4.92 10.90
N ILE A 59 -14.75 4.08 10.38
CA ILE A 59 -15.07 3.03 9.40
C ILE A 59 -16.05 2.04 10.04
N ASP A 60 -17.23 1.88 9.45
CA ASP A 60 -18.29 1.00 9.94
C ASP A 60 -18.61 -0.17 9.01
N THR A 61 -18.06 -0.17 7.80
CA THR A 61 -18.26 -1.20 6.79
C THR A 61 -16.92 -1.64 6.23
N ILE A 62 -16.64 -2.95 6.27
CA ILE A 62 -15.44 -3.53 5.66
C ILE A 62 -15.83 -4.56 4.62
N LYS A 63 -15.32 -4.39 3.40
CA LYS A 63 -15.43 -5.33 2.30
C LYS A 63 -14.14 -6.12 2.16
N ILE A 64 -14.24 -7.42 1.95
CA ILE A 64 -13.08 -8.32 1.84
C ILE A 64 -13.13 -9.05 0.50
N LYS A 65 -12.12 -8.85 -0.34
CA LYS A 65 -11.94 -9.56 -1.61
C LYS A 65 -10.74 -10.50 -1.52
N GLY A 66 -11.03 -11.77 -1.32
CA GLY A 66 -10.07 -12.86 -1.46
C GLY A 66 -10.14 -13.52 -2.85
N SER A 67 -9.49 -14.67 -3.03
CA SER A 67 -9.64 -15.47 -4.25
C SER A 67 -11.08 -15.96 -4.44
N SER A 68 -11.80 -16.18 -3.35
CA SER A 68 -13.25 -16.40 -3.30
C SER A 68 -13.81 -15.89 -1.97
N PRO A 69 -15.13 -15.69 -1.84
CA PRO A 69 -15.77 -15.35 -0.56
C PRO A 69 -15.52 -16.38 0.55
N THR A 70 -15.32 -17.63 0.18
CA THR A 70 -15.07 -18.75 1.09
C THR A 70 -13.61 -19.12 1.23
N SER A 71 -12.68 -18.32 0.69
CA SER A 71 -11.24 -18.57 0.86
C SER A 71 -10.82 -18.48 2.32
N ALA A 72 -9.89 -19.34 2.75
CA ALA A 72 -9.47 -19.42 4.13
C ALA A 72 -8.97 -18.07 4.70
N ASN A 73 -8.27 -17.29 3.87
CA ASN A 73 -7.78 -15.98 4.29
C ASN A 73 -8.91 -14.95 4.42
N ALA A 74 -9.93 -14.98 3.56
CA ALA A 74 -11.08 -14.10 3.67
C ALA A 74 -11.89 -14.39 4.95
N ILE A 75 -12.11 -15.65 5.27
CA ILE A 75 -12.79 -16.07 6.51
C ILE A 75 -11.98 -15.66 7.75
N LYS A 76 -10.67 -15.95 7.79
CA LYS A 76 -9.80 -15.54 8.89
C LYS A 76 -9.74 -14.01 9.08
N MET A 77 -9.78 -13.25 7.99
CA MET A 77 -9.82 -11.81 8.06
C MET A 77 -11.15 -11.32 8.64
N LYS A 78 -12.27 -11.92 8.22
CA LYS A 78 -13.59 -11.62 8.78
C LYS A 78 -13.62 -11.88 10.29
N GLU A 79 -13.21 -13.06 10.73
CA GLU A 79 -13.13 -13.43 12.15
C GLU A 79 -12.26 -12.46 12.95
N TYR A 80 -11.11 -12.09 12.39
CA TYR A 80 -10.21 -11.10 13.00
C TYR A 80 -10.89 -9.73 13.17
N ILE A 81 -11.67 -9.27 12.16
CA ILE A 81 -12.38 -8.00 12.24
C ILE A 81 -13.48 -8.08 13.31
N GLU A 82 -14.27 -9.14 13.33
CA GLU A 82 -15.34 -9.35 14.32
C GLU A 82 -14.81 -9.31 15.75
N GLU A 83 -13.63 -9.91 15.98
CA GLU A 83 -12.99 -9.96 17.30
C GLU A 83 -12.38 -8.62 17.74
N ASN A 84 -11.77 -7.87 16.81
CA ASN A 84 -10.91 -6.73 17.17
C ASN A 84 -11.52 -5.36 16.90
N TYR A 85 -12.59 -5.28 16.08
CA TYR A 85 -13.21 -4.01 15.66
C TYR A 85 -14.73 -4.02 15.84
N PRO A 86 -15.24 -3.98 17.09
CA PRO A 86 -16.68 -4.05 17.37
C PRO A 86 -17.49 -2.88 16.81
N GLN A 87 -16.83 -1.78 16.40
CA GLN A 87 -17.48 -0.64 15.73
C GLN A 87 -17.85 -0.93 14.27
N VAL A 88 -17.26 -1.95 13.65
CA VAL A 88 -17.58 -2.37 12.28
C VAL A 88 -18.93 -3.10 12.29
N LYS A 89 -19.92 -2.49 11.65
CA LYS A 89 -21.31 -3.01 11.62
C LYS A 89 -21.54 -4.01 10.50
N ASN A 90 -20.83 -3.82 9.37
CA ASN A 90 -21.04 -4.62 8.17
C ASN A 90 -19.70 -5.19 7.68
N ILE A 91 -19.66 -6.51 7.48
CA ILE A 91 -18.52 -7.18 6.87
C ILE A 91 -19.02 -7.95 5.66
N VAL A 92 -18.52 -7.60 4.47
CA VAL A 92 -18.96 -8.18 3.19
C VAL A 92 -17.83 -9.01 2.58
N LEU A 93 -18.09 -10.28 2.32
CA LEU A 93 -17.18 -11.16 1.57
C LEU A 93 -17.52 -11.04 0.08
N CYS A 94 -16.73 -10.29 -0.67
CA CYS A 94 -17.02 -9.94 -2.07
C CYS A 94 -16.75 -11.09 -3.03
N ARG A 95 -17.64 -11.28 -3.99
CA ARG A 95 -17.55 -12.31 -5.04
C ARG A 95 -16.57 -11.93 -6.12
N ASP A 96 -16.65 -10.69 -6.58
CA ASP A 96 -15.85 -10.17 -7.68
C ASP A 96 -15.23 -8.80 -7.32
N MET A 97 -14.46 -8.24 -8.23
CA MET A 97 -13.74 -6.99 -7.99
C MET A 97 -14.68 -5.78 -8.07
N GLU A 98 -15.70 -5.82 -8.93
CA GLU A 98 -16.67 -4.75 -9.02
C GLU A 98 -17.42 -4.56 -7.68
N GLU A 99 -17.92 -5.65 -7.09
CA GLU A 99 -18.55 -5.61 -5.77
C GLU A 99 -17.61 -5.09 -4.68
N ALA A 100 -16.34 -5.41 -4.78
CA ALA A 100 -15.33 -4.96 -3.82
C ALA A 100 -15.06 -3.46 -3.91
N LEU A 101 -14.91 -2.92 -5.11
CA LEU A 101 -14.51 -1.54 -5.35
C LEU A 101 -15.67 -0.55 -5.31
N LYS A 102 -16.86 -0.98 -5.73
CA LYS A 102 -18.04 -0.14 -5.78
C LYS A 102 -18.37 0.43 -4.39
N ASP A 103 -18.65 1.73 -4.33
CA ASP A 103 -19.00 2.46 -3.11
C ASP A 103 -17.92 2.47 -2.00
N ALA A 104 -16.70 1.98 -2.27
CA ALA A 104 -15.60 2.03 -1.32
C ALA A 104 -15.00 3.44 -1.20
N ASP A 105 -14.75 3.91 0.04
CA ASP A 105 -14.05 5.16 0.31
C ASP A 105 -12.54 4.97 0.28
N ILE A 106 -12.10 3.89 0.91
CA ILE A 106 -10.68 3.50 0.99
C ILE A 106 -10.56 2.07 0.48
N ILE A 107 -9.65 1.83 -0.43
CA ILE A 107 -9.32 0.51 -0.96
C ILE A 107 -7.84 0.28 -0.65
N THR A 108 -7.50 -0.79 0.05
CA THR A 108 -6.11 -1.21 0.22
C THR A 108 -5.91 -2.59 -0.41
N GLU A 109 -4.88 -2.69 -1.23
CA GLU A 109 -4.58 -3.87 -2.02
C GLU A 109 -3.19 -4.41 -1.63
N ALA A 110 -3.12 -5.74 -1.41
CA ALA A 110 -1.89 -6.49 -1.10
C ALA A 110 -2.04 -7.94 -1.60
N VAL A 111 -2.20 -8.09 -2.91
CA VAL A 111 -2.40 -9.40 -3.55
C VAL A 111 -1.06 -10.05 -3.87
N SER A 112 -0.95 -11.35 -3.62
CA SER A 112 0.11 -12.17 -4.19
C SER A 112 -0.46 -12.93 -5.39
N CYS A 113 -0.02 -12.62 -6.58
CA CYS A 113 -0.41 -13.25 -7.83
C CYS A 113 0.82 -13.64 -8.65
N LYS A 114 0.62 -14.45 -9.69
CA LYS A 114 1.66 -14.72 -10.66
C LYS A 114 1.76 -13.56 -11.64
N GLU A 115 2.91 -13.43 -12.28
CA GLU A 115 3.09 -12.49 -13.38
C GLU A 115 1.99 -12.69 -14.43
N GLY A 116 1.36 -11.57 -14.84
CA GLY A 116 0.25 -11.56 -15.78
C GLY A 116 -1.14 -11.93 -15.22
N GLU A 117 -1.23 -12.37 -13.94
CA GLU A 117 -2.50 -12.69 -13.28
C GLU A 117 -2.96 -11.57 -12.31
N TRP A 118 -2.65 -10.31 -12.63
CA TRP A 118 -2.97 -9.18 -11.76
C TRP A 118 -4.47 -8.89 -11.69
N PRO A 119 -4.98 -8.42 -10.55
CA PRO A 119 -6.37 -8.00 -10.42
C PRO A 119 -6.69 -6.87 -11.40
N GLU A 120 -7.78 -7.03 -12.14
CA GLU A 120 -8.26 -5.99 -13.05
C GLU A 120 -9.12 -4.99 -12.29
N TYR A 121 -8.78 -3.69 -12.38
CA TYR A 121 -9.56 -2.59 -11.86
C TYR A 121 -10.08 -1.74 -13.01
N LYS A 122 -11.34 -1.31 -12.91
CA LYS A 122 -11.94 -0.39 -13.88
C LYS A 122 -12.31 0.91 -13.20
N ARG A 123 -12.07 2.01 -13.90
CA ARG A 123 -12.36 3.34 -13.37
C ARG A 123 -13.82 3.51 -12.96
N GLU A 124 -14.75 2.97 -13.75
CA GLU A 124 -16.18 3.04 -13.48
C GLU A 124 -16.63 2.31 -12.21
N TRP A 125 -15.77 1.47 -11.63
CA TRP A 125 -16.02 0.82 -10.33
C TRP A 125 -15.62 1.69 -9.14
N LEU A 126 -14.85 2.76 -9.37
CA LEU A 126 -14.41 3.68 -8.33
C LEU A 126 -15.40 4.84 -8.20
N LYS A 127 -15.88 5.09 -7.00
CA LYS A 127 -16.72 6.26 -6.77
C LYS A 127 -15.90 7.54 -6.70
N PRO A 128 -16.50 8.72 -6.95
CA PRO A 128 -15.84 10.00 -6.65
C PRO A 128 -15.34 10.04 -5.22
N GLY A 129 -14.13 10.56 -5.02
CA GLY A 129 -13.48 10.66 -3.71
C GLY A 129 -12.78 9.40 -3.23
N ALA A 130 -12.80 8.30 -3.98
CA ALA A 130 -12.14 7.06 -3.57
C ALA A 130 -10.62 7.23 -3.43
N LEU A 131 -10.05 6.59 -2.40
CA LEU A 131 -8.62 6.44 -2.19
C LEU A 131 -8.23 4.99 -2.44
N VAL A 132 -7.40 4.74 -3.46
CA VAL A 132 -6.90 3.41 -3.82
C VAL A 132 -5.42 3.33 -3.44
N ILE A 133 -5.06 2.39 -2.58
CA ILE A 133 -3.71 2.21 -2.04
C ILE A 133 -3.22 0.82 -2.45
N SER A 134 -2.22 0.76 -3.32
CA SER A 134 -1.55 -0.46 -3.72
C SER A 134 -0.25 -0.64 -2.95
N THR A 135 -0.09 -1.80 -2.35
CA THR A 135 1.17 -2.31 -1.77
C THR A 135 1.65 -3.57 -2.50
N SER A 136 1.05 -3.85 -3.63
CA SER A 136 1.48 -4.85 -4.60
C SER A 136 1.09 -4.35 -5.99
N THR A 137 0.07 -4.92 -6.64
CA THR A 137 -0.27 -4.50 -7.99
C THR A 137 -1.71 -4.79 -8.37
N PHE A 138 -2.23 -3.97 -9.27
CA PHE A 138 -3.43 -4.24 -10.05
C PHE A 138 -3.25 -3.66 -11.45
N ASN A 139 -3.97 -4.20 -12.43
CA ASN A 139 -3.98 -3.67 -13.79
C ASN A 139 -5.11 -2.66 -13.95
N MET A 140 -4.81 -1.51 -14.55
CA MET A 140 -5.76 -0.47 -14.88
C MET A 140 -5.31 0.28 -16.13
N GLU A 141 -6.19 0.46 -17.11
CA GLU A 141 -5.84 1.11 -18.37
C GLU A 141 -5.27 2.52 -18.13
N HIS A 142 -4.03 2.78 -18.59
CA HIS A 142 -3.32 4.04 -18.35
C HIS A 142 -4.12 5.26 -18.80
N LYS A 143 -4.80 5.18 -19.96
CA LYS A 143 -5.62 6.30 -20.49
C LYS A 143 -6.81 6.64 -19.60
N SER A 144 -7.33 5.65 -18.86
CA SER A 144 -8.48 5.84 -17.96
C SER A 144 -8.12 6.53 -16.65
N ILE A 145 -6.83 6.61 -16.33
CA ILE A 145 -6.32 7.16 -15.06
C ILE A 145 -5.46 8.42 -15.23
N VAL A 146 -5.34 8.97 -16.45
CA VAL A 146 -4.49 10.15 -16.74
C VAL A 146 -4.81 11.33 -15.83
N ASP A 147 -6.10 11.62 -15.63
CA ASP A 147 -6.61 12.75 -14.85
C ASP A 147 -6.68 12.48 -13.33
N LEU A 148 -6.46 11.23 -12.89
CA LEU A 148 -6.48 10.90 -11.47
C LEU A 148 -5.21 11.39 -10.78
N LYS A 149 -5.33 11.81 -9.53
CA LYS A 149 -4.16 12.14 -8.71
C LYS A 149 -3.37 10.88 -8.39
N LYS A 150 -2.06 10.97 -8.52
CA LYS A 150 -1.12 9.88 -8.27
C LYS A 150 -0.15 10.26 -7.17
N VAL A 151 -0.06 9.41 -6.14
CA VAL A 151 0.86 9.59 -5.02
C VAL A 151 1.75 8.37 -4.91
N ILE A 152 3.03 8.58 -4.72
CA ILE A 152 4.04 7.53 -4.64
C ILE A 152 4.97 7.74 -3.44
N ASP A 153 5.67 6.72 -3.04
CA ASP A 153 6.71 6.81 -2.00
C ASP A 153 8.00 7.44 -2.55
N ASN A 154 8.56 6.96 -3.66
CA ASN A 154 9.80 7.48 -4.21
C ASN A 154 9.88 7.37 -5.73
N TYR A 155 9.92 8.50 -6.45
CA TYR A 155 10.00 8.52 -7.90
C TYR A 155 11.26 7.82 -8.44
N GLY A 156 12.43 8.10 -7.87
CA GLY A 156 13.71 7.55 -8.36
C GLY A 156 13.80 6.03 -8.24
N MET A 157 13.10 5.45 -7.28
CA MET A 157 13.02 3.99 -7.16
C MET A 157 12.26 3.39 -8.35
N TYR A 158 11.08 3.92 -8.67
CA TYR A 158 10.29 3.44 -9.81
C TYR A 158 10.93 3.75 -11.17
N GLU A 159 11.66 4.86 -11.26
CA GLU A 159 12.46 5.18 -12.46
C GLU A 159 13.53 4.11 -12.70
N ASN A 160 14.22 3.66 -11.65
CA ASN A 160 15.18 2.56 -11.77
C ASN A 160 14.52 1.24 -12.16
N TYR A 161 13.34 0.91 -11.61
CA TYR A 161 12.59 -0.29 -12.00
C TYR A 161 12.19 -0.23 -13.48
N ALA A 162 11.66 0.89 -13.93
CA ALA A 162 11.28 1.10 -15.33
C ALA A 162 12.46 1.00 -16.30
N GLU A 163 13.67 1.40 -15.87
CA GLU A 163 14.90 1.23 -16.64
C GLU A 163 15.36 -0.22 -16.70
N GLU A 164 15.24 -0.97 -15.59
CA GLU A 164 15.63 -2.37 -15.50
C GLU A 164 14.67 -3.29 -16.27
N ASP A 165 13.38 -3.11 -16.08
CA ASP A 165 12.35 -3.96 -16.71
C ASP A 165 12.13 -3.62 -18.18
N ASN A 166 12.19 -2.33 -18.53
CA ASN A 166 12.13 -1.83 -19.90
C ASN A 166 11.04 -2.52 -20.75
N VAL A 167 9.82 -2.60 -20.21
CA VAL A 167 8.71 -3.30 -20.88
C VAL A 167 8.29 -2.63 -22.19
N GLY A 168 7.89 -3.44 -23.14
CA GLY A 168 7.41 -3.02 -24.44
C GLY A 168 5.92 -2.67 -24.46
N TYR A 169 5.33 -2.81 -25.65
CA TYR A 169 3.91 -2.52 -25.92
C TYR A 169 3.21 -3.78 -26.45
N ASP A 170 1.92 -3.86 -26.20
CA ASP A 170 1.05 -4.88 -26.81
C ASP A 170 0.77 -4.57 -28.30
N GLU A 171 0.03 -5.44 -28.96
CA GLU A 171 -0.36 -5.29 -30.38
C GLU A 171 -1.25 -4.06 -30.66
N ASN A 172 -1.88 -3.48 -29.63
CA ASN A 172 -2.72 -2.30 -29.71
C ASN A 172 -1.96 -1.01 -29.35
N GLY A 173 -0.65 -1.11 -29.07
CA GLY A 173 0.21 0.01 -28.70
C GLY A 173 0.02 0.51 -27.27
N ASN A 174 -0.55 -0.30 -26.38
CA ASN A 174 -0.57 -0.01 -24.96
C ASN A 174 0.69 -0.57 -24.31
N ARG A 175 1.29 0.18 -23.40
CA ARG A 175 2.44 -0.30 -22.63
C ARG A 175 2.02 -1.51 -21.77
N LEU A 176 2.86 -2.53 -21.74
CA LEU A 176 2.64 -3.69 -20.88
C LEU A 176 2.77 -3.30 -19.41
N HIS A 177 1.96 -3.92 -18.57
CA HIS A 177 2.03 -3.73 -17.13
C HIS A 177 3.15 -4.58 -16.52
N THR A 178 3.91 -4.02 -15.58
CA THR A 178 5.06 -4.71 -14.96
C THR A 178 4.74 -5.45 -13.68
N GLY A 179 3.60 -5.17 -13.09
CA GLY A 179 3.28 -5.66 -11.76
C GLY A 179 3.60 -4.66 -10.65
N CYS A 180 3.93 -3.41 -11.02
CA CYS A 180 4.19 -2.31 -10.10
C CYS A 180 3.48 -1.03 -10.58
N MET A 181 2.47 -0.59 -9.85
CA MET A 181 1.67 0.57 -10.23
C MET A 181 2.50 1.86 -10.30
N GLY A 182 3.48 2.03 -9.42
CA GLY A 182 4.34 3.22 -9.44
C GLY A 182 5.27 3.26 -10.66
N GLU A 183 5.66 2.11 -11.16
CA GLU A 183 6.42 1.97 -12.40
C GLU A 183 5.53 2.31 -13.62
N ASP A 184 4.27 1.87 -13.62
CA ASP A 184 3.31 2.28 -14.65
C ASP A 184 3.14 3.80 -14.70
N PHE A 185 3.17 4.49 -13.56
CA PHE A 185 3.14 5.96 -13.53
C PHE A 185 4.40 6.57 -14.16
N VAL A 186 5.57 5.97 -13.99
CA VAL A 186 6.80 6.39 -14.67
C VAL A 186 6.68 6.19 -16.18
N TYR A 187 6.17 5.04 -16.62
CA TYR A 187 5.91 4.82 -18.04
C TYR A 187 4.89 5.80 -18.62
N MET A 188 3.86 6.19 -17.87
CA MET A 188 2.95 7.24 -18.31
C MET A 188 3.66 8.58 -18.54
N VAL A 189 4.68 8.89 -17.73
CA VAL A 189 5.53 10.08 -17.95
C VAL A 189 6.39 9.91 -19.21
N GLN A 190 7.05 8.77 -19.39
CA GLN A 190 7.89 8.47 -20.56
C GLN A 190 7.09 8.50 -21.87
N ASP A 191 5.85 8.02 -21.84
CA ASP A 191 4.94 8.01 -22.99
C ASP A 191 4.25 9.37 -23.23
N GLY A 192 4.53 10.38 -22.40
CA GLY A 192 3.96 11.72 -22.52
C GLY A 192 2.46 11.81 -22.19
N LEU A 193 1.91 10.83 -21.48
CA LEU A 193 0.52 10.84 -21.03
C LEU A 193 0.30 11.78 -19.85
N ILE A 194 1.30 11.93 -19.00
CA ILE A 194 1.28 12.82 -17.83
C ILE A 194 2.63 13.52 -17.69
N GLU A 195 2.64 14.66 -17.02
CA GLU A 195 3.86 15.35 -16.64
C GLU A 195 4.46 14.75 -15.37
N ARG A 196 5.79 14.65 -15.29
CA ARG A 196 6.49 14.18 -14.08
C ARG A 196 6.04 14.92 -12.81
N ASP A 197 5.83 16.23 -12.94
CA ASP A 197 5.48 17.11 -11.82
C ASP A 197 4.04 16.88 -11.31
N SER A 198 3.21 16.14 -12.07
CA SER A 198 1.88 15.70 -11.63
C SER A 198 1.96 14.57 -10.60
N LEU A 199 3.07 13.82 -10.55
CA LEU A 199 3.30 12.82 -9.52
C LEU A 199 3.67 13.50 -8.20
N THR A 200 3.03 13.07 -7.12
CA THR A 200 3.25 13.62 -5.79
C THR A 200 3.84 12.56 -4.87
N THR A 201 4.79 12.93 -4.02
CA THR A 201 5.35 12.01 -3.04
C THR A 201 4.80 12.29 -1.63
N PHE A 202 4.76 11.28 -0.77
CA PHE A 202 4.40 11.48 0.64
C PHE A 202 5.29 12.54 1.31
N GLY A 203 6.57 12.55 0.98
CA GLY A 203 7.52 13.52 1.53
C GLY A 203 7.21 14.96 1.12
N GLU A 204 6.64 15.19 -0.06
CA GLU A 204 6.18 16.53 -0.49
C GLU A 204 4.92 16.96 0.27
N ILE A 205 3.96 16.04 0.44
CA ILE A 205 2.72 16.32 1.19
C ILE A 205 3.05 16.65 2.65
N ILE A 206 3.85 15.82 3.33
CA ILE A 206 4.20 15.99 4.74
C ILE A 206 4.94 17.31 4.97
N ARG A 207 5.77 17.73 4.01
CA ARG A 207 6.49 19.02 4.10
C ARG A 207 5.70 20.22 3.60
N GLY A 208 4.44 20.03 3.20
CA GLY A 208 3.58 21.08 2.67
C GLY A 208 4.03 21.67 1.33
N LYS A 209 4.84 20.93 0.55
CA LYS A 209 5.30 21.36 -0.77
C LYS A 209 4.27 21.12 -1.87
N LYS A 210 3.50 20.04 -1.76
CA LYS A 210 2.35 19.73 -2.60
C LYS A 210 1.16 19.41 -1.72
N PRO A 211 -0.07 19.69 -2.16
CA PRO A 211 -1.27 19.34 -1.40
C PRO A 211 -1.49 17.82 -1.41
N GLY A 212 -2.12 17.32 -0.35
CA GLY A 212 -2.71 16.00 -0.32
C GLY A 212 -3.97 15.93 -1.17
N ARG A 213 -5.13 15.60 -0.58
CA ARG A 213 -6.43 15.70 -1.24
C ARG A 213 -6.83 17.18 -1.41
N GLU A 214 -7.32 17.52 -2.61
CA GLU A 214 -7.70 18.91 -2.96
C GLU A 214 -9.23 19.05 -3.09
N SER A 215 -9.96 17.96 -3.33
CA SER A 215 -11.43 17.97 -3.34
C SER A 215 -12.01 16.64 -2.87
N ASP A 216 -13.29 16.68 -2.48
CA ASP A 216 -14.02 15.49 -2.02
C ASP A 216 -14.30 14.49 -3.15
N ASP A 217 -14.33 14.93 -4.40
CA ASP A 217 -14.56 14.07 -5.55
C ASP A 217 -13.27 13.52 -6.17
N GLU A 218 -12.11 13.99 -5.73
CA GLU A 218 -10.82 13.57 -6.28
C GLU A 218 -10.55 12.09 -5.99
N ILE A 219 -10.38 11.28 -7.04
CA ILE A 219 -9.92 9.90 -6.92
C ILE A 219 -8.39 9.91 -6.87
N ILE A 220 -7.83 9.27 -5.85
CA ILE A 220 -6.39 9.24 -5.62
C ILE A 220 -5.88 7.80 -5.72
N LEU A 221 -4.90 7.58 -6.58
CA LEU A 221 -4.15 6.32 -6.69
C LEU A 221 -2.82 6.47 -5.96
N VAL A 222 -2.53 5.52 -5.08
CA VAL A 222 -1.29 5.49 -4.29
C VAL A 222 -0.55 4.21 -4.59
N SER A 223 0.73 4.29 -4.94
CA SER A 223 1.62 3.14 -5.06
C SER A 223 2.69 3.18 -3.97
N ILE A 224 2.88 2.06 -3.30
CA ILE A 224 3.82 1.87 -2.19
C ILE A 224 4.54 0.54 -2.36
N GLU A 225 5.80 0.60 -2.79
CA GLU A 225 6.69 -0.58 -2.84
C GLU A 225 7.54 -0.70 -1.56
N GLY A 226 7.69 0.43 -0.86
CA GLY A 226 8.45 0.52 0.37
C GLY A 226 9.94 0.78 0.15
N MET A 227 10.55 1.31 1.19
CA MET A 227 11.96 1.67 1.18
C MET A 227 12.70 1.04 2.36
N PRO A 228 13.99 0.64 2.20
CA PRO A 228 14.80 0.11 3.31
C PRO A 228 14.88 1.04 4.53
N THR A 229 14.68 2.34 4.33
CA THR A 229 14.62 3.33 5.41
C THR A 229 13.48 3.08 6.39
N GLU A 230 12.36 2.54 5.92
CA GLU A 230 11.20 2.17 6.74
C GLU A 230 11.52 0.95 7.61
N ASP A 231 12.21 -0.06 7.04
CA ASP A 231 12.68 -1.23 7.77
C ASP A 231 13.65 -0.83 8.88
N VAL A 232 14.61 0.05 8.58
CA VAL A 232 15.59 0.55 9.55
C VAL A 232 14.91 1.37 10.65
N ALA A 233 13.96 2.24 10.31
CA ALA A 233 13.24 3.04 11.30
C ALA A 233 12.46 2.16 12.27
N TRP A 234 11.70 1.19 11.76
CA TRP A 234 10.94 0.25 12.59
C TRP A 234 11.85 -0.66 13.41
N ALA A 235 12.93 -1.19 12.81
CA ALA A 235 13.92 -2.01 13.49
C ALA A 235 14.60 -1.26 14.64
N TYR A 236 14.88 0.03 14.47
CA TYR A 236 15.49 0.86 15.50
C TYR A 236 14.55 1.07 16.70
N GLU A 237 13.25 1.27 16.47
CA GLU A 237 12.25 1.32 17.54
C GLU A 237 12.17 -0.01 18.31
N CYS A 238 12.16 -1.15 17.59
CA CYS A 238 12.20 -2.47 18.22
C CYS A 238 13.47 -2.68 19.04
N TYR A 239 14.62 -2.26 18.53
CA TYR A 239 15.91 -2.35 19.21
C TYR A 239 15.93 -1.50 20.49
N THR A 240 15.51 -0.25 20.42
CA THR A 240 15.48 0.66 21.56
C THR A 240 14.51 0.18 22.64
N TYR A 241 13.34 -0.31 22.24
CA TYR A 241 12.39 -0.93 23.14
C TYR A 241 12.98 -2.16 23.85
N ALA A 242 13.65 -3.05 23.10
CA ALA A 242 14.27 -4.24 23.64
C ALA A 242 15.38 -3.93 24.66
N LEU A 243 16.17 -2.88 24.40
CA LEU A 243 17.21 -2.42 25.34
C LEU A 243 16.61 -1.95 26.68
N VAL A 244 15.55 -1.15 26.61
CA VAL A 244 14.89 -0.58 27.82
C VAL A 244 14.22 -1.68 28.66
N HIS A 245 13.68 -2.73 28.00
CA HIS A 245 12.91 -3.79 28.68
C HIS A 245 13.72 -5.06 28.90
N ASP A 246 15.04 -5.04 28.62
CA ASP A 246 15.94 -6.19 28.77
C ASP A 246 15.47 -7.45 28.01
N ILE A 247 14.95 -7.24 26.78
CA ILE A 247 14.46 -8.29 25.90
C ILE A 247 15.60 -8.77 24.98
N GLY A 248 15.73 -10.09 24.82
CA GLY A 248 16.71 -10.72 23.94
C GLY A 248 18.01 -11.10 24.66
N THR A 249 19.00 -11.51 23.87
CA THR A 249 20.30 -11.95 24.38
C THR A 249 21.39 -10.94 24.00
N LYS A 250 22.12 -10.44 24.99
CA LYS A 250 23.25 -9.54 24.73
C LYS A 250 24.48 -10.36 24.36
N LEU A 251 24.93 -10.18 23.11
CA LEU A 251 26.12 -10.86 22.60
C LEU A 251 27.27 -9.89 22.51
N LYS A 252 28.44 -10.30 22.99
CA LYS A 252 29.69 -9.56 22.81
C LYS A 252 30.24 -9.88 21.44
N VAL A 253 30.25 -8.92 20.53
CA VAL A 253 30.78 -9.11 19.17
C VAL A 253 32.31 -8.97 19.17
N TRP A 254 32.85 -7.88 19.75
CA TRP A 254 34.27 -7.61 19.94
C TRP A 254 34.47 -6.49 20.98
N ASP A 255 35.64 -6.42 21.59
CA ASP A 255 36.06 -5.27 22.42
C ASP A 255 36.51 -4.10 21.57
N ARG A 256 37.28 -4.41 20.51
CA ARG A 256 37.78 -3.45 19.50
C ARG A 256 37.65 -4.07 18.11
N PRO A 257 37.32 -3.27 17.08
CA PRO A 257 37.35 -3.75 15.69
C PRO A 257 38.73 -4.30 15.36
N TYR A 258 38.80 -5.44 14.64
CA TYR A 258 40.06 -6.11 14.34
C TYR A 258 41.03 -5.25 13.51
N ALA A 259 40.53 -4.38 12.67
CA ALA A 259 41.30 -3.59 11.73
C ALA A 259 41.74 -2.19 12.26
N PHE A 260 41.48 -1.85 13.54
CA PHE A 260 41.78 -0.52 14.10
C PHE A 260 42.31 -0.62 15.54
#